data_fa863ba8d457eccfcfd0722099ce8eb9
#
_entry.id   fa863ba8d457eccfcfd0722099ce8eb9
#
_cell.length_a   1.000
_cell.length_b   1.000
_cell.length_c   1.000
_cell.angle_alpha   90.00
_cell.angle_beta   90.00
_cell.angle_gamma   90.00
#
_symmetry.space_group_name_H-M   'P 1'
#
loop_
_entity.id
_entity.type
_entity.pdbx_description
1 polymer ?
#
loop_
_entity_poly.entity_id
_entity_poly.type
_entity_poly.pdbx_seq_one_letter_code
_entity_poly.pdbx_strand_id
1 'polypeptide(L)'
;MSLHNVTPGAKAPEQFNVIIEIPMNADPIKYEVDKESGAMFVDRFMTTAMHYPCNYGYIPQTLSDDGDPVDVLVITPYALTPGVVVTCRAIGVLKMEDEAGGDAKLLAVPIDKILPIYTHWQKPEDINQMRLKAIQHFFEHYKDLEQGKWVKIQGWEGPESAKQEIVAGIAAYRNQAATKQS
;
A
#
# COMPACT_ATOMS: atom_id res chain seq x y z
N MET A 1 -10.94 19.03 4.87
CA MET A 1 -11.52 17.76 4.34
C MET A 1 -10.90 16.65 5.14
N SER A 2 -11.69 15.84 5.85
CA SER A 2 -11.11 14.79 6.72
C SER A 2 -10.97 13.48 5.95
N LEU A 3 -9.78 12.89 5.94
CA LEU A 3 -9.49 11.60 5.33
C LEU A 3 -10.21 10.43 6.05
N HIS A 4 -10.67 10.64 7.28
CA HIS A 4 -11.41 9.63 8.07
C HIS A 4 -12.70 9.15 7.41
N ASN A 5 -13.34 9.99 6.58
CA ASN A 5 -14.60 9.64 5.93
C ASN A 5 -14.41 8.90 4.61
N VAL A 6 -13.16 8.69 4.17
CA VAL A 6 -12.88 7.93 2.96
C VAL A 6 -13.07 6.45 3.27
N THR A 7 -13.90 5.79 2.46
CA THR A 7 -14.17 4.35 2.58
C THR A 7 -13.27 3.56 1.63
N PRO A 8 -13.17 2.23 1.80
CA PRO A 8 -12.45 1.38 0.85
C PRO A 8 -13.00 1.45 -0.58
N GLY A 9 -14.22 1.96 -0.74
CA GLY A 9 -14.93 2.01 -2.02
C GLY A 9 -16.05 0.96 -2.10
N ALA A 10 -17.17 1.35 -2.73
CA ALA A 10 -18.36 0.49 -2.82
C ALA A 10 -18.15 -0.78 -3.66
N LYS A 11 -17.11 -0.82 -4.49
CA LYS A 11 -16.78 -1.95 -5.36
C LYS A 11 -15.55 -2.76 -4.88
N ALA A 12 -15.07 -2.51 -3.64
CA ALA A 12 -14.00 -3.32 -3.08
C ALA A 12 -14.43 -4.79 -2.96
N PRO A 13 -13.57 -5.77 -3.28
CA PRO A 13 -12.14 -5.66 -3.59
C PRO A 13 -11.81 -5.40 -5.06
N GLU A 14 -12.78 -5.34 -5.98
CA GLU A 14 -12.53 -5.21 -7.42
C GLU A 14 -11.98 -3.81 -7.79
N GLN A 15 -12.53 -2.78 -7.18
CA GLN A 15 -12.07 -1.41 -7.29
C GLN A 15 -12.10 -0.80 -5.89
N PHE A 16 -11.01 -0.22 -5.45
CA PHE A 16 -10.85 0.28 -4.10
C PHE A 16 -10.12 1.63 -4.07
N ASN A 17 -10.35 2.39 -3.04
CA ASN A 17 -9.72 3.68 -2.83
C ASN A 17 -8.41 3.52 -2.07
N VAL A 18 -7.39 4.24 -2.51
CA VAL A 18 -6.08 4.32 -1.86
C VAL A 18 -5.82 5.77 -1.49
N ILE A 19 -5.48 6.03 -0.24
CA ILE A 19 -4.95 7.31 0.22
C ILE A 19 -3.44 7.25 0.06
N ILE A 20 -2.87 8.18 -0.70
CA ILE A 20 -1.42 8.24 -0.94
C ILE A 20 -0.75 8.97 0.23
N GLU A 21 0.29 8.38 0.77
CA GLU A 21 1.12 8.97 1.82
C GLU A 21 2.49 9.40 1.29
N ILE A 22 3.15 8.54 0.51
CA ILE A 22 4.51 8.78 0.02
C ILE A 22 4.52 8.79 -1.51
N PRO A 23 4.91 9.90 -2.14
CA PRO A 23 5.05 9.96 -3.59
C PRO A 23 6.18 9.05 -4.09
N MET A 24 6.00 8.50 -5.27
CA MET A 24 7.09 7.78 -5.94
C MET A 24 8.29 8.71 -6.17
N ASN A 25 9.49 8.19 -5.95
CA ASN A 25 10.77 8.89 -6.09
C ASN A 25 10.94 10.15 -5.21
N ALA A 26 10.09 10.32 -4.19
CA ALA A 26 10.28 11.37 -3.18
C ALA A 26 11.53 11.10 -2.33
N ASP A 27 12.01 12.14 -1.67
CA ASP A 27 13.06 12.01 -0.68
C ASP A 27 12.70 10.94 0.38
N PRO A 28 13.69 10.32 1.05
CA PRO A 28 13.46 9.22 1.98
C PRO A 28 12.84 9.70 3.30
N ILE A 29 11.64 10.23 3.21
CA ILE A 29 10.81 10.68 4.33
C ILE A 29 9.57 9.81 4.37
N LYS A 30 9.33 9.13 5.51
CA LYS A 30 8.09 8.42 5.73
C LYS A 30 7.04 9.39 6.23
N TYR A 31 5.98 9.55 5.45
CA TYR A 31 4.76 10.25 5.83
C TYR A 31 3.69 9.25 6.22
N GLU A 32 2.85 9.63 7.14
CA GLU A 32 1.76 8.81 7.65
C GLU A 32 0.53 9.67 7.97
N VAL A 33 -0.65 9.16 7.65
CA VAL A 33 -1.90 9.80 8.05
C VAL A 33 -2.20 9.43 9.51
N ASP A 34 -2.20 10.43 10.38
CA ASP A 34 -2.57 10.23 11.78
C ASP A 34 -4.03 9.80 11.91
N LYS A 35 -4.25 8.67 12.59
CA LYS A 35 -5.57 8.02 12.71
C LYS A 35 -6.59 8.85 13.51
N GLU A 36 -6.13 9.78 14.37
CA GLU A 36 -7.02 10.60 15.19
C GLU A 36 -7.41 11.89 14.49
N SER A 37 -6.44 12.63 13.96
CA SER A 37 -6.67 13.93 13.33
C SER A 37 -6.97 13.86 11.83
N GLY A 38 -6.55 12.78 11.15
CA GLY A 38 -6.58 12.64 9.68
C GLY A 38 -5.60 13.57 8.97
N ALA A 39 -4.64 14.15 9.70
CA ALA A 39 -3.60 14.99 9.13
C ALA A 39 -2.40 14.14 8.69
N MET A 40 -1.65 14.66 7.72
CA MET A 40 -0.41 14.03 7.29
C MET A 40 0.73 14.43 8.22
N PHE A 41 1.40 13.45 8.82
CA PHE A 41 2.55 13.64 9.69
C PHE A 41 3.83 13.12 9.03
N VAL A 42 4.96 13.69 9.41
CA VAL A 42 6.26 13.07 9.21
C VAL A 42 6.44 12.03 10.32
N ASP A 43 6.42 10.74 9.96
CA ASP A 43 6.70 9.66 10.90
C ASP A 43 8.21 9.63 11.22
N ARG A 44 9.04 9.57 10.17
CA ARG A 44 10.50 9.58 10.34
C ARG A 44 11.23 9.93 9.04
N PHE A 45 12.49 10.36 9.17
CA PHE A 45 13.43 10.38 8.08
C PHE A 45 14.11 9.02 7.98
N MET A 46 14.04 8.41 6.80
CA MET A 46 14.62 7.09 6.58
C MET A 46 16.15 7.21 6.44
N THR A 47 16.85 6.21 6.94
CA THR A 47 18.32 6.16 6.89
C THR A 47 18.86 5.66 5.54
N THR A 48 17.99 5.05 4.71
CA THR A 48 18.38 4.55 3.38
C THR A 48 18.57 5.69 2.39
N ALA A 49 19.48 5.50 1.40
CA ALA A 49 19.61 6.37 0.24
C ALA A 49 18.64 6.04 -0.90
N MET A 50 17.82 5.00 -0.75
CA MET A 50 16.82 4.59 -1.74
C MET A 50 15.55 5.43 -1.62
N HIS A 51 14.83 5.56 -2.74
CA HIS A 51 13.53 6.23 -2.82
C HIS A 51 12.42 5.19 -3.04
N TYR A 52 11.20 5.47 -2.56
CA TYR A 52 10.06 4.61 -2.85
C TYR A 52 9.87 4.44 -4.35
N PRO A 53 9.85 3.22 -4.89
CA PRO A 53 9.80 2.98 -6.34
C PRO A 53 8.40 3.17 -6.95
N CYS A 54 7.37 3.25 -6.12
CA CYS A 54 5.98 3.52 -6.47
C CYS A 54 5.39 4.54 -5.50
N ASN A 55 4.25 5.14 -5.86
CA ASN A 55 3.47 5.84 -4.85
C ASN A 55 3.03 4.82 -3.80
N TYR A 56 3.18 5.17 -2.54
CA TYR A 56 2.84 4.32 -1.41
C TYR A 56 1.70 4.94 -0.63
N GLY A 57 0.77 4.11 -0.21
CA GLY A 57 -0.36 4.53 0.59
C GLY A 57 -1.10 3.32 1.14
N TYR A 58 -2.34 3.50 1.54
CA TYR A 58 -3.13 2.46 2.19
C TYR A 58 -4.60 2.50 1.76
N ILE A 59 -5.31 1.39 1.99
CA ILE A 59 -6.76 1.32 1.84
C ILE A 59 -7.41 1.77 3.14
N PRO A 60 -8.19 2.87 3.14
CA PRO A 60 -8.84 3.34 4.36
C PRO A 60 -9.85 2.32 4.90
N GLN A 61 -10.08 2.33 6.22
CA GLN A 61 -11.01 1.43 6.91
C GLN A 61 -10.70 -0.07 6.66
N THR A 62 -9.41 -0.40 6.62
CA THR A 62 -8.89 -1.77 6.64
C THR A 62 -7.94 -1.95 7.81
N LEU A 63 -7.64 -3.19 8.17
CA LEU A 63 -6.70 -3.55 9.22
C LEU A 63 -5.98 -4.83 8.83
N SER A 64 -4.66 -4.79 8.84
CA SER A 64 -3.76 -5.94 8.67
C SER A 64 -3.37 -6.53 10.02
N ASP A 65 -2.64 -7.66 10.01
CA ASP A 65 -2.26 -8.39 11.23
C ASP A 65 -1.32 -7.59 12.15
N ASP A 66 -0.54 -6.67 11.60
CA ASP A 66 0.34 -5.75 12.34
C ASP A 66 -0.40 -4.59 13.02
N GLY A 67 -1.71 -4.44 12.79
CA GLY A 67 -2.55 -3.38 13.35
C GLY A 67 -2.63 -2.11 12.51
N ASP A 68 -1.98 -2.09 11.35
CA ASP A 68 -2.01 -1.00 10.40
C ASP A 68 -2.98 -1.28 9.21
N PRO A 69 -3.43 -0.26 8.48
CA PRO A 69 -4.23 -0.47 7.28
C PRO A 69 -3.49 -1.28 6.21
N VAL A 70 -4.22 -1.88 5.28
CA VAL A 70 -3.64 -2.62 4.15
C VAL A 70 -2.86 -1.67 3.25
N ASP A 71 -1.55 -1.92 3.13
CA ASP A 71 -0.61 -1.14 2.34
C ASP A 71 -0.72 -1.38 0.84
N VAL A 72 -0.57 -0.33 0.04
CA VAL A 72 -0.68 -0.38 -1.41
C VAL A 72 0.43 0.38 -2.11
N LEU A 73 1.05 -0.28 -3.07
CA LEU A 73 1.95 0.30 -4.06
C LEU A 73 1.15 0.66 -5.31
N VAL A 74 1.04 1.94 -5.62
CA VAL A 74 0.29 2.41 -6.79
C VAL A 74 1.25 2.84 -7.89
N ILE A 75 1.21 2.10 -9.02
CA ILE A 75 2.01 2.42 -10.20
C ILE A 75 1.29 3.49 -11.03
N THR A 76 1.97 4.59 -11.25
CA THR A 76 1.55 5.67 -12.14
C THR A 76 2.75 6.21 -12.92
N PRO A 77 2.56 6.98 -14.00
CA PRO A 77 3.66 7.62 -14.72
C PRO A 77 4.28 8.79 -13.96
N TYR A 78 3.55 9.37 -13.00
CA TYR A 78 3.96 10.54 -12.22
C TYR A 78 3.76 10.31 -10.72
N ALA A 79 4.52 11.03 -9.91
CA ALA A 79 4.32 11.07 -8.47
C ALA A 79 2.97 11.70 -8.13
N LEU A 80 2.23 11.10 -7.19
CA LEU A 80 0.97 11.62 -6.69
C LEU A 80 1.20 12.45 -5.43
N THR A 81 0.40 13.49 -5.23
CA THR A 81 0.48 14.35 -4.05
C THR A 81 0.03 13.58 -2.80
N PRO A 82 0.73 13.68 -1.66
CA PRO A 82 0.27 13.11 -0.40
C PRO A 82 -1.13 13.60 -0.01
N GLY A 83 -1.94 12.69 0.54
CA GLY A 83 -3.32 12.96 0.96
C GLY A 83 -4.35 12.87 -0.16
N VAL A 84 -3.96 12.66 -1.42
CA VAL A 84 -4.95 12.42 -2.48
C VAL A 84 -5.49 11.00 -2.43
N VAL A 85 -6.73 10.85 -2.88
CA VAL A 85 -7.38 9.54 -3.02
C VAL A 85 -7.40 9.15 -4.49
N VAL A 86 -6.95 7.94 -4.78
CA VAL A 86 -7.01 7.36 -6.12
C VAL A 86 -7.75 6.02 -6.09
N THR A 87 -8.72 5.85 -7.00
CA THR A 87 -9.40 4.56 -7.13
C THR A 87 -8.57 3.64 -8.00
N CYS A 88 -8.25 2.46 -7.45
CA CYS A 88 -7.34 1.47 -8.04
C CYS A 88 -8.01 0.12 -8.24
N ARG A 89 -7.34 -0.74 -8.99
CA ARG A 89 -7.53 -2.18 -9.05
C ARG A 89 -6.22 -2.90 -8.73
N ALA A 90 -6.30 -4.02 -8.05
CA ALA A 90 -5.13 -4.83 -7.74
C ALA A 90 -4.65 -5.60 -8.98
N ILE A 91 -3.34 -5.73 -9.11
CA ILE A 91 -2.67 -6.61 -10.08
C ILE A 91 -1.82 -7.67 -9.40
N GLY A 92 -1.57 -7.55 -8.11
CA GLY A 92 -0.85 -8.54 -7.34
C GLY A 92 -0.56 -8.08 -5.91
N VAL A 93 0.23 -8.88 -5.22
CA VAL A 93 0.70 -8.59 -3.86
C VAL A 93 2.13 -9.11 -3.67
N LEU A 94 2.97 -8.32 -3.05
CA LEU A 94 4.27 -8.74 -2.54
C LEU A 94 4.08 -9.26 -1.13
N LYS A 95 4.26 -10.56 -0.96
CA LYS A 95 4.26 -11.20 0.35
C LYS A 95 5.62 -11.05 1.00
N MET A 96 5.63 -10.51 2.19
CA MET A 96 6.85 -10.32 2.97
C MET A 96 6.55 -10.47 4.46
N GLU A 97 7.60 -10.59 5.24
CA GLU A 97 7.57 -10.70 6.69
C GLU A 97 8.64 -9.79 7.27
N ASP A 98 8.36 -9.16 8.38
CA ASP A 98 9.31 -8.36 9.15
C ASP A 98 9.25 -8.72 10.63
N GLU A 99 9.90 -7.95 11.48
CA GLU A 99 9.94 -8.18 12.94
C GLU A 99 8.58 -8.12 13.63
N ALA A 100 7.57 -7.50 12.99
CA ALA A 100 6.19 -7.42 13.50
C ALA A 100 5.29 -8.56 13.00
N GLY A 101 5.73 -9.31 11.99
CA GLY A 101 4.99 -10.43 11.39
C GLY A 101 4.79 -10.30 9.89
N GLY A 102 3.68 -10.86 9.39
CA GLY A 102 3.32 -10.77 7.98
C GLY A 102 3.04 -9.34 7.55
N ASP A 103 3.69 -8.90 6.49
CA ASP A 103 3.59 -7.55 5.95
C ASP A 103 3.41 -7.61 4.42
N ALA A 104 2.17 -7.60 3.96
CA ALA A 104 1.85 -7.70 2.55
C ALA A 104 1.73 -6.30 1.92
N LYS A 105 2.33 -6.09 0.75
CA LYS A 105 2.20 -4.85 -0.02
C LYS A 105 1.42 -5.13 -1.30
N LEU A 106 0.19 -4.63 -1.39
CA LEU A 106 -0.60 -4.74 -2.62
C LEU A 106 0.09 -3.99 -3.76
N LEU A 107 0.02 -4.54 -4.96
CA LEU A 107 0.45 -3.87 -6.17
C LEU A 107 -0.77 -3.52 -7.01
N ALA A 108 -0.97 -2.24 -7.28
CA ALA A 108 -2.15 -1.73 -7.91
C ALA A 108 -1.85 -0.67 -8.98
N VAL A 109 -2.82 -0.49 -9.85
CA VAL A 109 -2.86 0.60 -10.85
C VAL A 109 -4.18 1.34 -10.71
N PRO A 110 -4.25 2.63 -11.10
CA PRO A 110 -5.52 3.32 -11.20
C PRO A 110 -6.48 2.57 -12.12
N ILE A 111 -7.77 2.62 -11.84
CA ILE A 111 -8.79 2.04 -12.74
C ILE A 111 -8.74 2.69 -14.12
N ASP A 112 -9.16 1.97 -15.15
CA ASP A 112 -9.06 2.40 -16.56
C ASP A 112 -9.79 3.71 -16.85
N LYS A 113 -10.85 4.03 -16.10
CA LYS A 113 -11.53 5.33 -16.17
C LYS A 113 -10.61 6.51 -15.82
N ILE A 114 -9.66 6.30 -14.92
CA ILE A 114 -8.70 7.33 -14.48
C ILE A 114 -7.46 7.30 -15.36
N LEU A 115 -6.92 6.10 -15.64
CA LEU A 115 -5.68 5.92 -16.37
C LEU A 115 -5.69 4.63 -17.21
N PRO A 116 -6.08 4.69 -18.50
CA PRO A 116 -6.26 3.49 -19.33
C PRO A 116 -4.98 2.86 -19.85
N ILE A 117 -3.81 3.46 -19.63
CA ILE A 117 -2.54 2.95 -20.20
C ILE A 117 -2.11 1.59 -19.64
N TYR A 118 -2.65 1.17 -18.51
CA TYR A 118 -2.35 -0.09 -17.84
C TYR A 118 -3.45 -1.14 -17.97
N THR A 119 -4.43 -0.96 -18.83
CA THR A 119 -5.57 -1.88 -19.00
C THR A 119 -5.14 -3.32 -19.27
N HIS A 120 -4.01 -3.51 -19.97
CA HIS A 120 -3.45 -4.83 -20.28
C HIS A 120 -2.69 -5.50 -19.12
N TRP A 121 -2.40 -4.77 -18.03
CA TRP A 121 -1.77 -5.36 -16.86
C TRP A 121 -2.81 -5.97 -15.93
N GLN A 122 -2.82 -7.30 -15.85
CA GLN A 122 -3.77 -8.06 -15.03
C GLN A 122 -3.08 -8.81 -13.88
N LYS A 123 -1.78 -9.02 -13.96
CA LYS A 123 -0.96 -9.76 -12.98
C LYS A 123 0.47 -9.21 -12.94
N PRO A 124 1.27 -9.53 -11.89
CA PRO A 124 2.65 -9.02 -11.77
C PRO A 124 3.53 -9.33 -12.98
N GLU A 125 3.34 -10.48 -13.62
CA GLU A 125 4.15 -10.90 -14.77
C GLU A 125 3.92 -10.04 -16.03
N ASP A 126 2.85 -9.27 -16.09
CA ASP A 126 2.58 -8.33 -17.18
C ASP A 126 3.43 -7.04 -17.08
N ILE A 127 4.05 -6.83 -15.91
CA ILE A 127 4.92 -5.66 -15.66
C ILE A 127 6.35 -6.01 -16.09
N ASN A 128 7.08 -4.98 -16.52
CA ASN A 128 8.50 -5.12 -16.79
C ASN A 128 9.23 -5.73 -15.57
N GLN A 129 9.94 -6.83 -15.78
CA GLN A 129 10.59 -7.60 -14.73
C GLN A 129 11.67 -6.81 -13.97
N MET A 130 12.33 -5.85 -14.63
CA MET A 130 13.29 -4.97 -13.94
C MET A 130 12.58 -4.07 -12.93
N ARG A 131 11.36 -3.61 -13.25
CA ARG A 131 10.55 -2.81 -12.33
C ARG A 131 10.10 -3.61 -11.12
N LEU A 132 9.61 -4.83 -11.32
CA LEU A 132 9.23 -5.71 -10.19
C LEU A 132 10.42 -6.02 -9.27
N LYS A 133 11.59 -6.30 -9.86
CA LYS A 133 12.82 -6.51 -9.10
C LYS A 133 13.26 -5.27 -8.33
N ALA A 134 13.12 -4.08 -8.90
CA ALA A 134 13.46 -2.83 -8.22
C ALA A 134 12.53 -2.57 -7.03
N ILE A 135 11.22 -2.87 -7.17
CA ILE A 135 10.25 -2.77 -6.07
C ILE A 135 10.62 -3.76 -4.96
N GLN A 136 10.85 -5.02 -5.31
CA GLN A 136 11.24 -6.05 -4.36
C GLN A 136 12.54 -5.69 -3.62
N HIS A 137 13.57 -5.27 -4.35
CA HIS A 137 14.86 -4.85 -3.79
C HIS A 137 14.69 -3.70 -2.79
N PHE A 138 13.85 -2.71 -3.09
CA PHE A 138 13.58 -1.62 -2.16
C PHE A 138 13.07 -2.16 -0.82
N PHE A 139 12.01 -2.98 -0.83
CA PHE A 139 11.43 -3.51 0.41
C PHE A 139 12.33 -4.52 1.12
N GLU A 140 13.18 -5.22 0.39
CA GLU A 140 14.16 -6.14 0.98
C GLU A 140 15.25 -5.41 1.78
N HIS A 141 15.60 -4.17 1.39
CA HIS A 141 16.78 -3.46 1.90
C HIS A 141 16.49 -2.10 2.57
N TYR A 142 15.28 -1.57 2.48
CA TYR A 142 15.00 -0.20 2.97
C TYR A 142 15.15 -0.03 4.49
N LYS A 143 15.13 -1.13 5.25
CA LYS A 143 15.33 -1.16 6.71
C LYS A 143 16.75 -1.61 7.13
N ASP A 144 17.66 -1.93 6.20
CA ASP A 144 18.98 -2.53 6.53
C ASP A 144 19.82 -1.68 7.48
N LEU A 145 19.66 -0.36 7.46
CA LEU A 145 20.38 0.56 8.33
C LEU A 145 19.63 0.86 9.67
N GLU A 146 18.46 0.27 9.88
CA GLU A 146 17.69 0.43 11.10
C GLU A 146 18.01 -0.70 12.09
N GLN A 147 18.42 -0.34 13.30
CA GLN A 147 18.83 -1.34 14.30
C GLN A 147 17.65 -2.25 14.71
N GLY A 148 17.87 -3.56 14.61
CA GLY A 148 16.89 -4.56 15.01
C GLY A 148 15.75 -4.78 14.02
N LYS A 149 15.78 -4.10 12.87
CA LYS A 149 14.82 -4.28 11.78
C LYS A 149 15.35 -5.27 10.74
N TRP A 150 14.44 -6.02 10.16
CA TRP A 150 14.71 -6.93 9.06
C TRP A 150 13.48 -7.12 8.19
N VAL A 151 13.68 -7.54 6.97
CA VAL A 151 12.62 -7.92 6.02
C VAL A 151 13.01 -9.22 5.34
N LYS A 152 12.02 -10.10 5.16
CA LYS A 152 12.13 -11.32 4.39
C LYS A 152 11.06 -11.35 3.31
N ILE A 153 11.48 -11.34 2.06
CA ILE A 153 10.57 -11.44 0.93
C ILE A 153 10.17 -12.90 0.73
N GLN A 154 8.87 -13.13 0.59
CA GLN A 154 8.29 -14.44 0.28
C GLN A 154 7.98 -14.58 -1.22
N GLY A 155 7.70 -13.48 -1.92
CA GLY A 155 7.51 -13.42 -3.37
C GLY A 155 6.25 -12.69 -3.79
N TRP A 156 6.02 -12.68 -5.11
CA TRP A 156 4.84 -12.09 -5.73
C TRP A 156 3.72 -13.12 -5.88
N GLU A 157 2.51 -12.71 -5.57
CA GLU A 157 1.28 -13.45 -5.84
C GLU A 157 0.33 -12.63 -6.72
N GLY A 158 -0.63 -13.30 -7.35
CA GLY A 158 -1.54 -12.70 -8.31
C GLY A 158 -2.67 -11.84 -7.68
N PRO A 159 -3.54 -11.28 -8.53
CA PRO A 159 -4.61 -10.36 -8.09
C PRO A 159 -5.62 -11.00 -7.14
N GLU A 160 -5.88 -12.30 -7.23
CA GLU A 160 -6.84 -12.97 -6.34
C GLU A 160 -6.33 -13.01 -4.90
N SER A 161 -5.03 -13.23 -4.69
CA SER A 161 -4.43 -13.13 -3.35
C SER A 161 -4.50 -11.69 -2.81
N ALA A 162 -4.24 -10.70 -3.67
CA ALA A 162 -4.40 -9.28 -3.28
C ALA A 162 -5.84 -8.95 -2.86
N LYS A 163 -6.86 -9.47 -3.58
CA LYS A 163 -8.27 -9.28 -3.22
C LYS A 163 -8.62 -9.93 -1.88
N GLN A 164 -8.03 -11.09 -1.57
CA GLN A 164 -8.22 -11.74 -0.28
C GLN A 164 -7.69 -10.89 0.87
N GLU A 165 -6.51 -10.23 0.71
CA GLU A 165 -5.98 -9.28 1.70
C GLU A 165 -6.95 -8.11 1.92
N ILE A 166 -7.53 -7.56 0.84
CA ILE A 166 -8.49 -6.46 0.94
C ILE A 166 -9.75 -6.88 1.72
N VAL A 167 -10.31 -8.04 1.38
CA VAL A 167 -11.53 -8.56 2.04
C VAL A 167 -11.25 -8.84 3.52
N ALA A 168 -10.13 -9.48 3.83
CA ALA A 168 -9.71 -9.77 5.21
C ALA A 168 -9.50 -8.46 6.00
N GLY A 169 -8.81 -7.47 5.42
CA GLY A 169 -8.57 -6.20 6.07
C GLY A 169 -9.84 -5.40 6.35
N ILE A 170 -10.80 -5.38 5.43
CA ILE A 170 -12.12 -4.76 5.64
C ILE A 170 -12.88 -5.46 6.78
N ALA A 171 -12.87 -6.79 6.80
CA ALA A 171 -13.56 -7.57 7.84
C ALA A 171 -12.93 -7.33 9.21
N ALA A 172 -11.60 -7.33 9.31
CA ALA A 172 -10.87 -7.07 10.56
C ALA A 172 -11.18 -5.66 11.11
N TYR A 173 -11.16 -4.64 10.27
CA TYR A 173 -11.51 -3.27 10.67
C TYR A 173 -12.93 -3.18 11.23
N ARG A 174 -13.92 -3.79 10.57
CA ARG A 174 -15.32 -3.80 11.01
C ARG A 174 -15.49 -4.49 12.36
N ASN A 175 -14.80 -5.61 12.56
CA ASN A 175 -14.83 -6.36 13.83
C ASN A 175 -14.24 -5.54 14.98
N GLN A 176 -13.11 -4.85 14.74
CA GLN A 176 -12.50 -3.98 15.74
C GLN A 176 -13.41 -2.80 16.10
N ALA A 177 -14.08 -2.19 15.12
CA ALA A 177 -15.01 -1.08 15.34
C ALA A 177 -16.24 -1.53 16.18
N ALA A 178 -16.77 -2.71 15.94
CA ALA A 178 -17.88 -3.28 16.71
C ALA A 178 -17.50 -3.53 18.19
N THR A 179 -16.26 -4.01 18.42
CA THR A 179 -15.78 -4.29 19.79
C THR A 179 -15.56 -3.01 20.63
N LYS A 180 -15.23 -1.88 19.98
CA LYS A 180 -15.03 -0.59 20.67
C LYS A 180 -16.34 0.11 21.05
N GLN A 181 -17.48 -0.33 20.53
CA GLN A 181 -18.81 0.24 20.80
C GLN A 181 -19.61 -0.55 21.85
N SER A 182 -19.12 -1.71 22.27
CA SER A 182 -19.69 -2.56 23.31
C SER A 182 -18.99 -2.35 24.65
#